data_6659d384683fa5f15f0cd92d798d30c5
#
_entry.id   6659d384683fa5f15f0cd92d798d30c5
#
_cell.length_a   1.000
_cell.length_b   1.000
_cell.length_c   1.000
_cell.angle_alpha   90.00
_cell.angle_beta   90.00
_cell.angle_gamma   90.00
#
_symmetry.space_group_name_H-M   'P 1'
#
loop_
_entity.id
_entity.type
_entity.pdbx_description
1 polymer ?
#
loop_
_entity_poly.entity_id
_entity_poly.type
_entity_poly.pdbx_seq_one_letter_code
_entity_poly.pdbx_strand_id
1 'polypeptide(L)'
;MWKNTCKLLLFDLDGTLLQSDKTISKRTLSVLKQCREKGILIGVSTSRSEQNSLVYLNELMPDILISSGGALVKYGTEYIYKAEFSVTETNAMIDMARIVCGNDCEITIDTTDAHYWNYKVDPKKLDQSWGDSIYTDFSDFTECSLTLNLDIGP
;
A
#
# COMPACT_ATOMS: atom_id res chain seq x y z
N MET A 1 -18.39 -0.99 -34.86
CA MET A 1 -18.66 0.02 -33.81
C MET A 1 -18.38 -0.63 -32.45
N TRP A 2 -17.25 -0.35 -31.80
CA TRP A 2 -16.92 -0.86 -30.50
C TRP A 2 -17.85 -0.19 -29.49
N LYS A 3 -18.82 -0.92 -28.95
CA LYS A 3 -19.59 -0.44 -27.80
C LYS A 3 -18.60 -0.33 -26.65
N ASN A 4 -18.37 0.88 -26.21
CA ASN A 4 -17.48 1.19 -25.09
C ASN A 4 -18.06 0.55 -23.81
N THR A 5 -17.60 -0.65 -23.47
CA THR A 5 -18.05 -1.42 -22.30
C THR A 5 -17.05 -1.32 -21.14
N CYS A 6 -16.02 -0.47 -21.27
CA CYS A 6 -15.07 -0.24 -20.18
C CYS A 6 -15.79 0.46 -19.02
N LYS A 7 -15.82 -0.19 -17.87
CA LYS A 7 -16.47 0.33 -16.66
C LYS A 7 -15.51 0.67 -15.55
N LEU A 8 -14.29 0.19 -15.64
CA LEU A 8 -13.23 0.38 -14.66
C LEU A 8 -11.90 0.54 -15.37
N LEU A 9 -11.13 1.56 -14.97
CA LEU A 9 -9.72 1.71 -15.28
C LEU A 9 -8.95 1.51 -13.98
N LEU A 10 -8.08 0.53 -13.95
CA LEU A 10 -7.24 0.21 -12.81
C LEU A 10 -5.79 0.51 -13.16
N PHE A 11 -5.12 1.30 -12.34
CA PHE A 11 -3.76 1.76 -12.55
C PHE A 11 -2.85 1.32 -11.41
N ASP A 12 -1.62 0.96 -11.75
CA ASP A 12 -0.55 0.93 -10.77
C ASP A 12 -0.13 2.36 -10.39
N LEU A 13 0.41 2.51 -9.20
CA LEU A 13 0.78 3.81 -8.64
C LEU A 13 2.20 4.20 -9.06
N ASP A 14 3.20 3.43 -8.64
CA ASP A 14 4.61 3.75 -8.86
C ASP A 14 5.06 3.44 -10.29
N GLY A 15 5.65 4.43 -10.97
CA GLY A 15 6.08 4.26 -12.36
C GLY A 15 4.94 4.25 -13.40
N THR A 16 3.68 4.40 -12.96
CA THR A 16 2.50 4.44 -13.84
C THR A 16 1.72 5.75 -13.67
N LEU A 17 1.05 5.95 -12.55
CA LEU A 17 0.33 7.20 -12.27
C LEU A 17 1.24 8.29 -11.74
N LEU A 18 2.22 7.93 -10.90
CA LEU A 18 3.14 8.88 -10.30
C LEU A 18 4.26 9.23 -11.28
N GLN A 19 4.53 10.52 -11.39
CA GLN A 19 5.71 11.08 -12.05
C GLN A 19 6.97 10.80 -11.21
N SER A 20 8.16 11.15 -11.72
CA SER A 20 9.42 10.99 -11.00
C SER A 20 9.52 11.82 -9.72
N ASP A 21 8.77 12.92 -9.63
CA ASP A 21 8.62 13.77 -8.44
C ASP A 21 7.53 13.28 -7.48
N LYS A 22 6.99 12.08 -7.71
CA LYS A 22 5.92 11.45 -6.93
C LYS A 22 4.59 12.21 -6.94
N THR A 23 4.34 13.02 -7.95
CA THR A 23 3.04 13.70 -8.14
C THR A 23 2.24 13.08 -9.29
N ILE A 24 0.93 13.28 -9.29
CA ILE A 24 0.07 12.97 -10.43
C ILE A 24 -0.10 14.25 -11.27
N SER A 25 0.16 14.18 -12.58
CA SER A 25 0.07 15.36 -13.42
C SER A 25 -1.34 15.92 -13.47
N LYS A 26 -1.48 17.26 -13.52
CA LYS A 26 -2.78 17.93 -13.71
C LYS A 26 -3.53 17.45 -14.96
N ARG A 27 -2.78 17.12 -16.03
CA ARG A 27 -3.35 16.55 -17.25
C ARG A 27 -3.96 15.17 -16.99
N THR A 28 -3.26 14.30 -16.28
CA THR A 28 -3.76 12.96 -15.91
C THR A 28 -5.02 13.10 -15.07
N LEU A 29 -5.01 13.90 -14.02
CA LEU A 29 -6.19 14.14 -13.17
C LEU A 29 -7.39 14.66 -13.98
N SER A 30 -7.17 15.59 -14.93
CA SER A 30 -8.22 16.11 -15.79
C SER A 30 -8.83 15.03 -16.69
N VAL A 31 -8.00 14.16 -17.29
CA VAL A 31 -8.47 13.05 -18.14
C VAL A 31 -9.26 12.02 -17.33
N LEU A 32 -8.77 11.67 -16.13
CA LEU A 32 -9.45 10.72 -15.25
C LEU A 32 -10.82 11.27 -14.79
N LYS A 33 -10.90 12.57 -14.52
CA LYS A 33 -12.18 13.23 -14.23
C LYS A 33 -13.16 13.09 -15.40
N GLN A 34 -12.71 13.32 -16.64
CA GLN A 34 -13.56 13.14 -17.84
C GLN A 34 -14.01 11.68 -18.02
N CYS A 35 -13.17 10.69 -17.62
CA CYS A 35 -13.56 9.29 -17.63
C CYS A 35 -14.69 9.02 -16.62
N ARG A 36 -14.61 9.59 -15.41
CA ARG A 36 -15.69 9.50 -14.41
C ARG A 36 -17.00 10.12 -14.91
N GLU A 37 -16.94 11.27 -15.55
CA GLU A 37 -18.12 11.93 -16.16
C GLU A 37 -18.82 11.06 -17.21
N LYS A 38 -18.10 10.08 -17.78
CA LYS A 38 -18.62 9.06 -18.69
C LYS A 38 -19.05 7.77 -17.98
N GLY A 39 -19.08 7.74 -16.66
CA GLY A 39 -19.49 6.59 -15.85
C GLY A 39 -18.42 5.50 -15.74
N ILE A 40 -17.13 5.83 -15.96
CA ILE A 40 -16.02 4.90 -15.81
C ILE A 40 -15.45 5.06 -14.40
N LEU A 41 -15.37 3.98 -13.64
CA LEU A 41 -14.72 3.93 -12.32
C LEU A 41 -13.21 4.03 -12.49
N ILE A 42 -12.56 4.70 -11.54
CA ILE A 42 -11.11 4.83 -11.50
C ILE A 42 -10.61 4.10 -10.26
N GLY A 43 -9.72 3.14 -10.46
CA GLY A 43 -9.10 2.38 -9.39
C GLY A 43 -7.59 2.47 -9.40
N VAL A 44 -7.00 2.19 -8.24
CA VAL A 44 -5.56 2.05 -8.05
C VAL A 44 -5.26 0.67 -7.50
N SER A 45 -4.20 0.04 -8.00
CA SER A 45 -3.68 -1.23 -7.49
C SER A 45 -2.19 -1.06 -7.22
N THR A 46 -1.77 -1.24 -5.98
CA THR A 46 -0.41 -0.98 -5.54
C THR A 46 0.06 -2.01 -4.51
N SER A 47 1.36 -2.23 -4.45
CA SER A 47 1.99 -2.99 -3.36
C SER A 47 2.08 -2.19 -2.05
N ARG A 48 1.93 -0.86 -2.11
CA ARG A 48 1.96 -0.02 -0.91
C ARG A 48 0.77 -0.33 0.01
N SER A 49 0.96 -0.10 1.30
CA SER A 49 -0.15 -0.05 2.26
C SER A 49 -1.14 1.07 1.90
N GLU A 50 -2.35 1.01 2.42
CA GLU A 50 -3.32 2.10 2.24
C GLU A 50 -2.74 3.42 2.76
N GLN A 51 -2.17 3.44 3.97
CA GLN A 51 -1.60 4.62 4.61
C GLN A 51 -0.50 5.25 3.74
N ASN A 52 0.42 4.43 3.22
CA ASN A 52 1.50 4.90 2.35
C ASN A 52 1.03 5.31 0.95
N SER A 53 -0.18 4.98 0.57
CA SER A 53 -0.80 5.37 -0.69
C SER A 53 -1.59 6.66 -0.60
N LEU A 54 -2.25 6.93 0.54
CA LEU A 54 -3.16 8.05 0.73
C LEU A 54 -2.52 9.41 0.45
N VAL A 55 -1.22 9.57 0.74
CA VAL A 55 -0.47 10.80 0.46
C VAL A 55 -0.58 11.21 -1.02
N TYR A 56 -0.61 10.23 -1.93
CA TYR A 56 -0.67 10.45 -3.37
C TYR A 56 -2.08 10.44 -3.93
N LEU A 57 -3.02 9.86 -3.18
CA LEU A 57 -4.37 9.60 -3.68
C LEU A 57 -5.38 10.69 -3.33
N ASN A 58 -5.01 11.66 -2.47
CA ASN A 58 -5.90 12.73 -2.03
C ASN A 58 -6.51 13.55 -3.19
N GLU A 59 -5.74 13.80 -4.26
CA GLU A 59 -6.23 14.51 -5.44
C GLU A 59 -7.01 13.59 -6.40
N LEU A 60 -6.65 12.30 -6.45
CA LEU A 60 -7.29 11.33 -7.34
C LEU A 60 -8.60 10.82 -6.77
N MET A 61 -8.66 10.55 -5.46
CA MET A 61 -9.81 9.93 -4.77
C MET A 61 -10.35 8.71 -5.55
N PRO A 62 -9.60 7.60 -5.62
CA PRO A 62 -9.99 6.46 -6.44
C PRO A 62 -11.29 5.83 -5.94
N ASP A 63 -12.13 5.34 -6.87
CA ASP A 63 -13.36 4.61 -6.54
C ASP A 63 -13.04 3.22 -5.97
N ILE A 64 -11.92 2.63 -6.42
CA ILE A 64 -11.42 1.33 -5.94
C ILE A 64 -9.95 1.48 -5.59
N LEU A 65 -9.57 1.01 -4.40
CA LEU A 65 -8.18 0.90 -3.97
C LEU A 65 -7.87 -0.57 -3.65
N ILE A 66 -6.88 -1.11 -4.35
CA ILE A 66 -6.26 -2.39 -4.06
C ILE A 66 -4.88 -2.07 -3.49
N SER A 67 -4.64 -2.37 -2.23
CA SER A 67 -3.40 -2.05 -1.51
C SER A 67 -2.77 -3.30 -0.89
N SER A 68 -1.59 -3.15 -0.31
CA SER A 68 -0.81 -4.21 0.33
C SER A 68 -0.69 -5.46 -0.56
N GLY A 69 -0.33 -5.23 -1.85
CA GLY A 69 -0.16 -6.32 -2.82
C GLY A 69 -1.44 -7.09 -3.16
N GLY A 70 -2.63 -6.54 -2.88
CA GLY A 70 -3.92 -7.18 -3.11
C GLY A 70 -4.55 -7.78 -1.86
N ALA A 71 -3.89 -7.69 -0.71
CA ALA A 71 -4.42 -8.18 0.56
C ALA A 71 -5.62 -7.35 1.06
N LEU A 72 -5.75 -6.10 0.60
CA LEU A 72 -6.84 -5.22 0.97
C LEU A 72 -7.48 -4.61 -0.28
N VAL A 73 -8.81 -4.69 -0.37
CA VAL A 73 -9.58 -4.05 -1.45
C VAL A 73 -10.69 -3.19 -0.83
N LYS A 74 -10.70 -1.92 -1.22
CA LYS A 74 -11.65 -0.92 -0.77
C LYS A 74 -12.46 -0.40 -1.95
N TYR A 75 -13.76 -0.28 -1.79
CA TYR A 75 -14.67 0.38 -2.73
C TYR A 75 -15.32 1.57 -2.03
N GLY A 76 -15.03 2.77 -2.49
CA GLY A 76 -15.37 3.99 -1.75
C GLY A 76 -14.75 3.96 -0.35
N THR A 77 -15.57 3.89 0.68
CA THR A 77 -15.13 3.82 2.09
C THR A 77 -15.19 2.42 2.70
N GLU A 78 -15.70 1.42 1.97
CA GLU A 78 -15.94 0.08 2.48
C GLU A 78 -14.84 -0.89 2.06
N TYR A 79 -14.35 -1.70 3.01
CA TYR A 79 -13.50 -2.83 2.70
C TYR A 79 -14.36 -3.98 2.17
N ILE A 80 -14.19 -4.31 0.88
CA ILE A 80 -14.94 -5.39 0.22
C ILE A 80 -14.16 -6.71 0.19
N TYR A 81 -12.86 -6.64 0.45
CA TYR A 81 -12.00 -7.81 0.60
C TYR A 81 -10.84 -7.50 1.54
N LYS A 82 -10.53 -8.47 2.39
CA LYS A 82 -9.39 -8.43 3.30
C LYS A 82 -8.86 -9.85 3.51
N ALA A 83 -7.57 -10.04 3.25
CA ALA A 83 -6.83 -11.24 3.58
C ALA A 83 -5.81 -10.91 4.65
N GLU A 84 -5.98 -11.46 5.83
CA GLU A 84 -5.09 -11.23 6.97
C GLU A 84 -4.51 -12.54 7.48
N PHE A 85 -3.27 -12.48 7.90
CA PHE A 85 -2.67 -13.49 8.75
C PHE A 85 -3.07 -13.22 10.20
N SER A 86 -3.39 -14.25 10.93
CA SER A 86 -3.65 -14.15 12.38
C SER A 86 -2.39 -13.68 13.12
N VAL A 87 -2.56 -13.22 14.35
CA VAL A 87 -1.42 -12.85 15.22
C VAL A 87 -0.42 -14.00 15.36
N THR A 88 -0.90 -15.23 15.48
CA THR A 88 -0.03 -16.43 15.60
C THR A 88 0.77 -16.65 14.31
N GLU A 89 0.14 -16.55 13.14
CA GLU A 89 0.82 -16.72 11.85
C GLU A 89 1.81 -15.56 11.62
N THR A 90 1.43 -14.33 11.96
CA THR A 90 2.31 -13.16 11.86
C THR A 90 3.57 -13.36 12.69
N ASN A 91 3.44 -13.77 13.95
CA ASN A 91 4.60 -14.02 14.82
C ASN A 91 5.44 -15.21 14.32
N ALA A 92 4.82 -16.27 13.79
CA ALA A 92 5.56 -17.37 13.18
C ALA A 92 6.38 -16.93 11.96
N MET A 93 5.85 -16.00 11.14
CA MET A 93 6.60 -15.42 10.02
C MET A 93 7.75 -14.53 10.49
N ILE A 94 7.56 -13.72 11.53
CA ILE A 94 8.62 -12.92 12.16
C ILE A 94 9.75 -13.82 12.66
N ASP A 95 9.41 -14.87 13.41
CA ASP A 95 10.39 -15.84 13.93
C ASP A 95 11.14 -16.54 12.80
N MET A 96 10.43 -16.97 11.76
CA MET A 96 11.05 -17.60 10.59
C MET A 96 12.00 -16.64 9.87
N ALA A 97 11.60 -15.38 9.70
CA ALA A 97 12.46 -14.35 9.12
C ALA A 97 13.78 -14.21 9.89
N ARG A 98 13.70 -14.17 11.22
CA ARG A 98 14.89 -14.09 12.10
C ARG A 98 15.78 -15.33 12.03
N ILE A 99 15.17 -16.52 11.94
CA ILE A 99 15.91 -17.77 11.79
C ILE A 99 16.69 -17.80 10.47
N VAL A 100 16.06 -17.36 9.38
CA VAL A 100 16.63 -17.47 8.03
C VAL A 100 17.58 -16.32 7.72
N CYS A 101 17.21 -15.09 8.09
CA CYS A 101 17.93 -13.87 7.72
C CYS A 101 18.77 -13.28 8.86
N GLY A 102 18.66 -13.84 10.08
CA GLY A 102 19.32 -13.33 11.27
C GLY A 102 18.45 -12.39 12.10
N ASN A 103 18.82 -12.23 13.37
CA ASN A 103 18.05 -11.41 14.32
C ASN A 103 17.99 -9.92 13.97
N ASP A 104 18.95 -9.45 13.19
CA ASP A 104 19.03 -8.03 12.76
C ASP A 104 18.36 -7.78 11.41
N CYS A 105 17.60 -8.76 10.88
CA CYS A 105 16.89 -8.58 9.61
C CYS A 105 15.86 -7.45 9.72
N GLU A 106 15.79 -6.67 8.66
CA GLU A 106 14.86 -5.56 8.57
C GLU A 106 13.49 -6.08 8.10
N ILE A 107 12.48 -5.81 8.90
CA ILE A 107 11.09 -6.30 8.69
C ILE A 107 10.16 -5.10 8.58
N THR A 108 9.25 -5.16 7.61
CA THR A 108 8.08 -4.27 7.57
C THR A 108 6.80 -5.11 7.57
N ILE A 109 5.80 -4.66 8.29
CA ILE A 109 4.48 -5.29 8.37
C ILE A 109 3.41 -4.22 8.10
N ASP A 110 2.52 -4.53 7.15
CA ASP A 110 1.28 -3.78 6.98
C ASP A 110 0.17 -4.46 7.77
N THR A 111 -0.58 -3.69 8.52
CA THR A 111 -1.89 -4.06 9.07
C THR A 111 -2.98 -3.24 8.37
N THR A 112 -4.24 -3.46 8.73
CA THR A 112 -5.34 -2.65 8.19
C THR A 112 -5.18 -1.16 8.54
N ASP A 113 -4.63 -0.86 9.72
CA ASP A 113 -4.65 0.49 10.28
C ASP A 113 -3.27 1.16 10.32
N ALA A 114 -2.19 0.40 10.15
CA ALA A 114 -0.83 0.92 10.33
C ALA A 114 0.21 0.20 9.46
N HIS A 115 1.35 0.85 9.32
CA HIS A 115 2.56 0.30 8.75
C HIS A 115 3.64 0.27 9.84
N TYR A 116 4.18 -0.91 10.10
CA TYR A 116 5.19 -1.15 11.13
C TYR A 116 6.53 -1.50 10.52
N TRP A 117 7.60 -1.09 11.17
CA TRP A 117 8.96 -1.44 10.78
C TRP A 117 9.92 -1.49 11.98
N ASN A 118 11.05 -2.20 11.84
CA ASN A 118 12.10 -2.24 12.85
C ASN A 118 13.37 -1.48 12.46
N TYR A 119 13.33 -0.70 11.36
CA TYR A 119 14.49 0.07 10.91
C TYR A 119 14.77 1.23 11.84
N LYS A 120 16.03 1.36 12.28
CA LYS A 120 16.49 2.53 13.02
C LYS A 120 16.94 3.61 12.03
N VAL A 121 15.99 4.26 11.41
CA VAL A 121 16.25 5.34 10.46
C VAL A 121 16.16 6.68 11.17
N ASP A 122 17.09 7.59 10.85
CA ASP A 122 16.99 8.99 11.28
C ASP A 122 15.68 9.58 10.71
N PRO A 123 14.74 10.04 11.56
CA PRO A 123 13.47 10.61 11.08
C PRO A 123 13.63 11.75 10.07
N LYS A 124 14.77 12.44 10.08
CA LYS A 124 15.10 13.51 9.12
C LYS A 124 15.45 13.00 7.72
N LYS A 125 15.76 11.71 7.61
CA LYS A 125 16.11 11.03 6.35
C LYS A 125 14.95 10.26 5.78
N LEU A 126 13.84 10.17 6.53
CA LEU A 126 12.61 9.57 6.03
C LEU A 126 12.06 10.40 4.88
N ASP A 127 11.99 9.80 3.73
CA ASP A 127 11.19 10.32 2.64
C ASP A 127 9.73 10.38 3.10
N GLN A 128 9.03 11.50 2.88
CA GLN A 128 7.60 11.63 3.18
C GLN A 128 6.74 10.56 2.49
N SER A 129 7.32 9.84 1.52
CA SER A 129 6.69 8.72 0.83
C SER A 129 6.44 7.48 1.70
N TRP A 130 7.02 7.39 2.89
CA TRP A 130 6.88 6.25 3.79
C TRP A 130 5.72 6.40 4.78
N GLY A 131 5.04 7.57 4.77
CA GLY A 131 3.90 7.84 5.66
C GLY A 131 4.27 7.82 7.14
N ASP A 132 3.28 7.65 7.99
CA ASP A 132 3.43 7.56 9.45
C ASP A 132 3.76 6.11 9.85
N SER A 133 5.00 5.68 9.59
CA SER A 133 5.46 4.34 9.97
C SER A 133 5.73 4.25 11.47
N ILE A 134 5.28 3.18 12.09
CA ILE A 134 5.43 2.93 13.53
C ILE A 134 6.64 2.03 13.73
N TYR A 135 7.61 2.51 14.53
CA TYR A 135 8.76 1.68 14.92
C TYR A 135 8.34 0.64 15.95
N THR A 136 8.75 -0.61 15.73
CA THR A 136 8.65 -1.71 16.70
C THR A 136 9.82 -2.68 16.52
N ASP A 137 10.27 -3.32 17.59
CA ASP A 137 11.27 -4.39 17.51
C ASP A 137 10.65 -5.77 17.22
N PHE A 138 9.32 -5.81 17.09
CA PHE A 138 8.54 -7.04 16.87
C PHE A 138 8.75 -8.13 17.93
N SER A 139 9.12 -7.79 19.17
CA SER A 139 9.28 -8.78 20.26
C SER A 139 7.94 -9.30 20.78
N ASP A 140 6.92 -8.45 20.78
CA ASP A 140 5.57 -8.73 21.27
C ASP A 140 4.51 -8.19 20.29
N PHE A 141 4.56 -8.58 19.02
CA PHE A 141 3.62 -8.10 18.02
C PHE A 141 2.26 -8.77 18.20
N THR A 142 1.20 -7.96 18.33
CA THR A 142 -0.14 -8.43 18.72
C THR A 142 -1.22 -8.17 17.69
N GLU A 143 -0.85 -7.74 16.48
CA GLU A 143 -1.82 -7.44 15.42
C GLU A 143 -1.82 -8.49 14.32
N CYS A 144 -2.96 -8.62 13.64
CA CYS A 144 -3.07 -9.35 12.38
C CYS A 144 -2.34 -8.58 11.28
N SER A 145 -1.66 -9.27 10.38
CA SER A 145 -0.94 -8.62 9.29
C SER A 145 -1.57 -8.88 7.92
N LEU A 146 -1.49 -7.89 7.05
CA LEU A 146 -1.81 -8.02 5.62
C LEU A 146 -0.60 -8.51 4.82
N THR A 147 0.57 -7.97 5.13
CA THR A 147 1.84 -8.34 4.50
C THR A 147 2.96 -8.35 5.52
N LEU A 148 3.98 -9.16 5.24
CA LEU A 148 5.28 -9.09 5.87
C LEU A 148 6.32 -9.04 4.76
N ASN A 149 7.17 -8.02 4.75
CA ASN A 149 8.25 -7.87 3.80
C ASN A 149 9.58 -7.86 4.53
N LEU A 150 10.60 -8.42 3.88
CA LEU A 150 11.96 -8.46 4.36
C LEU A 150 12.83 -7.59 3.46
N ASP A 151 13.62 -6.71 4.07
CA ASP A 151 14.73 -6.07 3.40
C ASP A 151 16.00 -6.80 3.84
N ILE A 152 16.56 -7.58 2.92
CA ILE A 152 17.78 -8.38 3.16
C ILE A 152 19.05 -7.61 2.79
N GLY A 153 18.92 -6.28 2.53
CA GLY A 153 20.08 -5.45 2.18
C GLY A 153 20.83 -5.93 0.93
N PRO A 154 21.72 -5.13 0.41
CA PRO A 154 22.57 -5.53 -0.71
C PRO A 154 23.61 -6.56 -0.29
#